data_709f62c7c4b6fee4562629a2c580b045
#
_entry.id   709f62c7c4b6fee4562629a2c580b045
#
_cell.length_a   1.000
_cell.length_b   1.000
_cell.length_c   1.000
_cell.angle_alpha   90.00
_cell.angle_beta   90.00
_cell.angle_gamma   90.00
#
_symmetry.space_group_name_H-M   'P 1'
#
loop_
_entity.id
_entity.type
_entity.pdbx_description
1 polymer ?
#
loop_
_entity_poly.entity_id
_entity_poly.type
_entity_poly.pdbx_seq_one_letter_code
_entity_poly.pdbx_strand_id
1 'polypeptide(L)'
;MAAATNTLAQSGTNSPYSQLGLGQLSEQASGFNRGMNGLAYGFHEHNQINHINPASYSQLDSLTFIFDMGMSGQKTNFKEGGRKINANNADFEYAVAGFRAFKHLGVSFGILPYTIVGYNYSVSQNLDATGSLSALNTYSGTGGLHLVYLGAGWEPVKGFSIGANVGYMWGNYTRTVVNSYTNSYANSLSKRYTAEVRNYKLDFGAQYTTRLNKKDELTVGVTYSLGHDIGGNPMLEIVSTNSQTGVADTASYPSAGQENMKLAIPHSIGAGFMYNHNNKLKIGFDYNLQKWASVSFPVYKADAKPEQSYVMNDNAFKDRHKFTLGTEICPEEDSRSFIKRIKYRAGVSYVTPYLNVDGGDGPKELSASFGFGIPIMNSYNSRSILNISAQWVNLKCNRFVTENTFRINIGLTFNERWFAKWKVE
;
A
#
# COMPACT_ATOMS: atom_id res chain seq x y z
N MET A 1 -20.67 29.02 -2.87
CA MET A 1 -20.18 28.41 -4.13
C MET A 1 -18.78 27.85 -3.87
N ALA A 2 -18.61 26.54 -3.81
CA ALA A 2 -17.29 25.94 -3.72
C ALA A 2 -16.71 25.89 -5.13
N ALA A 3 -15.68 26.66 -5.41
CA ALA A 3 -14.92 26.55 -6.64
C ALA A 3 -14.18 25.22 -6.65
N ALA A 4 -14.59 24.30 -7.51
CA ALA A 4 -13.83 23.11 -7.81
C ALA A 4 -12.59 23.56 -8.61
N THR A 5 -11.49 23.80 -7.92
CA THR A 5 -10.19 23.90 -8.58
C THR A 5 -9.80 22.51 -9.03
N ASN A 6 -9.61 22.32 -10.33
CA ASN A 6 -8.97 21.12 -10.88
C ASN A 6 -7.53 21.07 -10.34
N THR A 7 -7.35 20.42 -9.19
CA THR A 7 -6.02 20.09 -8.70
C THR A 7 -5.49 18.96 -9.56
N LEU A 8 -4.48 19.23 -10.34
CA LEU A 8 -3.63 18.22 -10.97
C LEU A 8 -3.16 17.26 -9.88
N ALA A 9 -3.22 15.97 -10.14
CA ALA A 9 -2.90 14.92 -9.20
C ALA A 9 -1.50 15.10 -8.58
N GLN A 10 -1.44 15.61 -7.36
CA GLN A 10 -0.21 15.80 -6.59
C GLN A 10 0.12 14.61 -5.67
N SER A 11 -0.81 13.68 -5.50
CA SER A 11 -0.62 12.47 -4.69
C SER A 11 -1.50 11.34 -5.22
N GLY A 12 -1.08 10.10 -5.05
CA GLY A 12 -1.82 8.91 -5.48
C GLY A 12 -3.16 8.70 -4.77
N THR A 13 -3.52 9.55 -3.80
CA THR A 13 -4.80 9.48 -3.07
C THR A 13 -5.33 10.86 -2.71
N ASN A 14 -6.66 10.96 -2.57
CA ASN A 14 -7.35 12.09 -1.93
C ASN A 14 -8.15 11.61 -0.70
N SER A 15 -7.83 10.43 -0.18
CA SER A 15 -8.55 9.81 0.91
C SER A 15 -8.34 10.55 2.22
N PRO A 16 -9.42 11.03 2.90
CA PRO A 16 -9.33 11.55 4.24
C PRO A 16 -8.75 10.57 5.26
N TYR A 17 -8.83 9.26 5.00
CA TYR A 17 -8.21 8.25 5.87
C TYR A 17 -6.68 8.32 5.86
N SER A 18 -6.07 8.91 4.84
CA SER A 18 -4.61 9.10 4.79
C SER A 18 -4.08 10.10 5.83
N GLN A 19 -4.97 10.82 6.55
CA GLN A 19 -4.61 11.64 7.71
C GLN A 19 -4.31 10.82 8.97
N LEU A 20 -4.65 9.53 9.00
CA LEU A 20 -4.52 8.68 10.18
C LEU A 20 -3.25 7.81 10.10
N GLY A 21 -2.67 7.51 11.25
CA GLY A 21 -1.51 6.62 11.37
C GLY A 21 -0.32 7.07 10.50
N LEU A 22 0.29 6.15 9.77
CA LEU A 22 1.39 6.45 8.84
C LEU A 22 0.91 6.91 7.45
N GLY A 23 -0.39 7.08 7.24
CA GLY A 23 -1.02 7.32 5.94
C GLY A 23 -1.78 6.09 5.43
N GLN A 24 -2.30 6.18 4.22
CA GLN A 24 -2.92 5.05 3.54
C GLN A 24 -1.84 4.03 3.13
N LEU A 25 -1.98 2.78 3.59
CA LEU A 25 -1.07 1.71 3.21
C LEU A 25 -1.22 1.42 1.70
N SER A 26 -0.10 1.42 0.98
CA SER A 26 -0.07 1.05 -0.43
C SER A 26 -0.24 -0.45 -0.61
N GLU A 27 -0.86 -0.85 -1.71
CA GLU A 27 -0.98 -2.26 -2.06
C GLU A 27 0.38 -2.77 -2.56
N GLN A 28 1.01 -3.64 -1.78
CA GLN A 28 2.32 -4.23 -2.09
C GLN A 28 2.15 -5.41 -3.07
N ALA A 29 1.71 -5.14 -4.30
CA ALA A 29 1.41 -6.20 -5.27
C ALA A 29 1.89 -5.79 -6.66
N SER A 30 2.51 -6.72 -7.39
CA SER A 30 2.86 -6.55 -8.80
C SER A 30 1.63 -6.72 -9.71
N GLY A 31 1.76 -6.41 -10.99
CA GLY A 31 0.63 -6.37 -11.92
C GLY A 31 -0.18 -7.66 -12.00
N PHE A 32 0.47 -8.82 -11.92
CA PHE A 32 -0.25 -10.09 -11.98
C PHE A 32 -1.00 -10.40 -10.67
N ASN A 33 -0.43 -10.07 -9.51
CA ASN A 33 -1.10 -10.24 -8.22
C ASN A 33 -2.34 -9.34 -8.10
N ARG A 34 -2.27 -8.10 -8.64
CA ARG A 34 -3.39 -7.13 -8.61
C ARG A 34 -4.63 -7.65 -9.34
N GLY A 35 -4.45 -8.41 -10.40
CA GLY A 35 -5.56 -9.10 -11.08
C GLY A 35 -6.30 -10.10 -10.19
N MET A 36 -5.63 -10.61 -9.15
CA MET A 36 -6.16 -11.53 -8.12
C MET A 36 -6.30 -10.87 -6.75
N ASN A 37 -6.45 -9.54 -6.74
CA ASN A 37 -6.63 -8.73 -5.52
C ASN A 37 -5.51 -8.84 -4.49
N GLY A 38 -4.27 -9.04 -4.96
CA GLY A 38 -3.07 -9.11 -4.13
C GLY A 38 -2.73 -10.52 -3.61
N LEU A 39 -3.33 -11.58 -4.14
CA LEU A 39 -2.95 -12.96 -3.82
C LEU A 39 -1.48 -13.23 -4.16
N ALA A 40 -0.68 -13.71 -3.21
CA ALA A 40 0.76 -13.75 -3.39
C ALA A 40 1.53 -14.86 -2.63
N TYR A 41 1.11 -15.28 -1.44
CA TYR A 41 1.99 -16.03 -0.54
C TYR A 41 2.38 -17.41 -1.07
N GLY A 42 1.43 -18.17 -1.60
CA GLY A 42 1.69 -19.43 -2.27
C GLY A 42 2.00 -19.29 -3.77
N PHE A 43 1.93 -18.08 -4.32
CA PHE A 43 2.01 -17.86 -5.76
C PHE A 43 3.46 -17.63 -6.21
N HIS A 44 3.88 -18.31 -7.25
CA HIS A 44 5.13 -18.08 -7.95
C HIS A 44 4.95 -18.29 -9.46
N GLU A 45 5.73 -17.53 -10.24
CA GLU A 45 5.79 -17.62 -11.69
C GLU A 45 7.25 -17.56 -12.12
N HIS A 46 7.57 -18.25 -13.21
CA HIS A 46 8.93 -18.27 -13.73
C HIS A 46 9.32 -16.98 -14.48
N ASN A 47 8.33 -16.23 -14.96
CA ASN A 47 8.49 -15.05 -15.81
C ASN A 47 7.88 -13.76 -15.23
N GLN A 48 7.53 -13.75 -13.95
CA GLN A 48 6.99 -12.60 -13.22
C GLN A 48 7.56 -12.53 -11.81
N ILE A 49 7.70 -11.34 -11.26
CA ILE A 49 8.30 -11.13 -9.94
C ILE A 49 7.21 -10.98 -8.90
N ASN A 50 7.22 -11.84 -7.88
CA ASN A 50 6.39 -11.72 -6.70
C ASN A 50 7.23 -11.29 -5.50
N HIS A 51 7.36 -9.97 -5.29
CA HIS A 51 8.19 -9.41 -4.23
C HIS A 51 7.56 -9.52 -2.83
N ILE A 52 6.29 -9.91 -2.72
CA ILE A 52 5.61 -10.11 -1.43
C ILE A 52 6.15 -11.35 -0.72
N ASN A 53 6.46 -12.42 -1.48
CA ASN A 53 7.12 -13.60 -0.93
C ASN A 53 8.47 -13.82 -1.63
N PRO A 54 9.59 -13.43 -1.00
CA PRO A 54 10.91 -13.51 -1.64
C PRO A 54 11.37 -14.94 -1.96
N ALA A 55 10.78 -15.98 -1.33
CA ALA A 55 11.06 -17.37 -1.69
C ALA A 55 10.74 -17.69 -3.16
N SER A 56 9.76 -16.97 -3.75
CA SER A 56 9.34 -17.15 -5.14
C SER A 56 10.43 -16.84 -6.16
N TYR A 57 11.44 -16.06 -5.81
CA TYR A 57 12.53 -15.70 -6.74
C TYR A 57 13.35 -16.90 -7.20
N SER A 58 13.42 -17.96 -6.40
CA SER A 58 14.09 -19.23 -6.75
C SER A 58 13.55 -19.87 -8.04
N GLN A 59 12.31 -19.53 -8.42
CA GLN A 59 11.62 -20.11 -9.57
C GLN A 59 11.80 -19.29 -10.87
N LEU A 60 12.49 -18.14 -10.82
CA LEU A 60 12.73 -17.31 -12.01
C LEU A 60 13.51 -18.07 -13.08
N ASP A 61 13.17 -17.83 -14.35
CA ASP A 61 13.82 -18.45 -15.50
C ASP A 61 15.31 -18.13 -15.58
N SER A 62 16.09 -19.08 -16.11
CA SER A 62 17.50 -18.88 -16.38
C SER A 62 17.72 -18.05 -17.65
N LEU A 63 18.84 -17.34 -17.71
CA LEU A 63 19.26 -16.54 -18.87
C LEU A 63 18.28 -15.43 -19.25
N THR A 64 17.46 -14.99 -18.31
CA THR A 64 16.50 -13.89 -18.50
C THR A 64 16.69 -12.81 -17.46
N PHE A 65 16.44 -11.58 -17.87
CA PHE A 65 16.27 -10.44 -16.99
C PHE A 65 14.82 -9.97 -17.09
N ILE A 66 14.15 -9.92 -15.96
CA ILE A 66 12.76 -9.49 -15.86
C ILE A 66 12.75 -8.09 -15.28
N PHE A 67 12.06 -7.18 -15.96
CA PHE A 67 11.73 -5.85 -15.44
C PHE A 67 10.22 -5.69 -15.47
N ASP A 68 9.63 -5.33 -14.34
CA ASP A 68 8.19 -5.16 -14.19
C ASP A 68 7.89 -3.80 -13.56
N MET A 69 7.01 -3.04 -14.19
CA MET A 69 6.58 -1.73 -13.70
C MET A 69 5.06 -1.60 -13.77
N GLY A 70 4.49 -0.88 -12.83
CA GLY A 70 3.05 -0.68 -12.75
C GLY A 70 2.65 0.75 -12.45
N MET A 71 1.53 1.13 -13.06
CA MET A 71 0.83 2.39 -12.83
C MET A 71 -0.65 2.12 -12.61
N SER A 72 -1.31 3.01 -11.90
CA SER A 72 -2.76 2.97 -11.73
C SER A 72 -3.42 4.30 -11.99
N GLY A 73 -4.68 4.24 -12.43
CA GLY A 73 -5.59 5.37 -12.47
C GLY A 73 -6.84 5.03 -11.69
N GLN A 74 -7.30 5.92 -10.82
CA GLN A 74 -8.46 5.64 -9.98
C GLN A 74 -9.44 6.80 -9.91
N LYS A 75 -10.71 6.45 -9.75
CA LYS A 75 -11.80 7.36 -9.44
C LYS A 75 -12.43 6.95 -8.12
N THR A 76 -12.39 7.85 -7.14
CA THR A 76 -12.97 7.63 -5.81
C THR A 76 -14.20 8.50 -5.63
N ASN A 77 -15.29 7.89 -5.19
CA ASN A 77 -16.51 8.56 -4.75
C ASN A 77 -16.55 8.57 -3.22
N PHE A 78 -16.50 9.74 -2.64
CA PHE A 78 -16.62 10.00 -1.20
C PHE A 78 -18.08 10.32 -0.87
N LYS A 79 -18.61 9.66 0.17
CA LYS A 79 -19.97 9.88 0.65
C LYS A 79 -20.01 10.10 2.16
N GLU A 80 -20.56 11.25 2.57
CA GLU A 80 -20.78 11.60 3.98
C GLU A 80 -22.04 12.46 4.12
N GLY A 81 -22.90 12.17 5.07
CA GLY A 81 -24.07 13.00 5.39
C GLY A 81 -24.98 13.36 4.21
N GLY A 82 -25.11 12.46 3.22
CA GLY A 82 -25.87 12.71 1.98
C GLY A 82 -25.12 13.45 0.89
N ARG A 83 -23.96 14.04 1.16
CA ARG A 83 -23.09 14.69 0.17
C ARG A 83 -22.23 13.66 -0.53
N LYS A 84 -21.94 13.89 -1.82
CA LYS A 84 -21.05 13.05 -2.66
C LYS A 84 -20.04 13.94 -3.37
N ILE A 85 -18.78 13.56 -3.29
CA ILE A 85 -17.67 14.21 -3.99
C ILE A 85 -16.87 13.13 -4.72
N ASN A 86 -16.39 13.45 -5.91
CA ASN A 86 -15.54 12.55 -6.70
C ASN A 86 -14.13 13.14 -6.81
N ALA A 87 -13.13 12.29 -6.74
CA ALA A 87 -11.75 12.63 -7.07
C ALA A 87 -11.16 11.61 -8.04
N ASN A 88 -10.25 12.08 -8.89
CA ASN A 88 -9.48 11.25 -9.80
C ASN A 88 -8.00 11.37 -9.44
N ASN A 89 -7.31 10.23 -9.40
CA ASN A 89 -5.88 10.16 -9.13
C ASN A 89 -5.21 9.21 -10.12
N ALA A 90 -3.94 9.45 -10.36
CA ALA A 90 -3.05 8.49 -11.03
C ALA A 90 -1.81 8.32 -10.15
N ASP A 91 -1.28 7.11 -10.10
CA ASP A 91 -0.14 6.80 -9.25
C ASP A 91 0.83 5.84 -9.92
N PHE A 92 2.10 5.99 -9.55
CA PHE A 92 3.13 5.01 -9.79
C PHE A 92 3.07 3.96 -8.68
N GLU A 93 2.93 2.69 -9.05
CA GLU A 93 2.66 1.63 -8.10
C GLU A 93 3.91 0.84 -7.72
N TYR A 94 4.79 0.56 -8.67
CA TYR A 94 6.04 -0.15 -8.44
C TYR A 94 6.93 -0.16 -9.69
N ALA A 95 8.24 -0.33 -9.49
CA ALA A 95 9.17 -0.82 -10.48
C ALA A 95 10.10 -1.84 -9.83
N VAL A 96 10.10 -3.05 -10.35
CA VAL A 96 10.88 -4.15 -9.81
C VAL A 96 11.62 -4.87 -10.94
N ALA A 97 12.79 -5.40 -10.62
CA ALA A 97 13.56 -6.19 -11.55
C ALA A 97 14.07 -7.46 -10.86
N GLY A 98 14.36 -8.49 -11.65
CA GLY A 98 14.89 -9.72 -11.11
C GLY A 98 15.47 -10.64 -12.18
N PHE A 99 16.33 -11.53 -11.75
CA PHE A 99 17.00 -12.52 -12.60
C PHE A 99 17.45 -13.71 -11.76
N ARG A 100 17.70 -14.82 -12.43
CA ARG A 100 18.33 -15.96 -11.78
C ARG A 100 19.85 -15.78 -11.77
N ALA A 101 20.44 -15.59 -10.58
CA ALA A 101 21.89 -15.43 -10.40
C ALA A 101 22.65 -16.75 -10.52
N PHE A 102 22.13 -17.82 -9.90
CA PHE A 102 22.69 -19.17 -9.96
C PHE A 102 21.57 -20.19 -10.08
N LYS A 103 21.93 -21.46 -10.25
CA LYS A 103 20.95 -22.55 -10.21
C LYS A 103 20.19 -22.53 -8.88
N HIS A 104 18.86 -22.46 -8.95
CA HIS A 104 17.97 -22.37 -7.80
C HIS A 104 18.08 -21.10 -6.92
N LEU A 105 18.82 -20.08 -7.37
CA LEU A 105 18.97 -18.81 -6.68
C LEU A 105 18.53 -17.65 -7.59
N GLY A 106 17.44 -17.00 -7.25
CA GLY A 106 16.96 -15.79 -7.89
C GLY A 106 17.23 -14.55 -7.03
N VAL A 107 17.42 -13.43 -7.69
CA VAL A 107 17.62 -12.11 -7.06
C VAL A 107 16.57 -11.14 -7.62
N SER A 108 16.05 -10.28 -6.77
CA SER A 108 15.13 -9.23 -7.17
C SER A 108 15.46 -7.94 -6.43
N PHE A 109 15.23 -6.81 -7.08
CA PHE A 109 15.35 -5.48 -6.49
C PHE A 109 14.28 -4.55 -7.08
N GLY A 110 13.95 -3.49 -6.38
CA GLY A 110 12.94 -2.57 -6.86
C GLY A 110 12.59 -1.45 -5.91
N ILE A 111 11.69 -0.60 -6.38
CA ILE A 111 11.16 0.55 -5.64
C ILE A 111 9.64 0.50 -5.68
N LEU A 112 9.02 0.78 -4.52
CA LEU A 112 7.56 0.84 -4.36
C LEU A 112 7.17 1.83 -3.26
N PRO A 113 5.97 2.43 -3.34
CA PRO A 113 5.42 3.19 -2.23
C PRO A 113 5.06 2.23 -1.08
N TYR A 114 5.29 2.64 0.16
CA TYR A 114 4.87 1.92 1.37
C TYR A 114 3.59 2.51 1.95
N THR A 115 3.54 3.85 2.10
CA THR A 115 2.34 4.60 2.45
C THR A 115 2.20 5.85 1.62
N ILE A 116 0.97 6.36 1.51
CA ILE A 116 0.66 7.60 0.79
C ILE A 116 -0.15 8.50 1.71
N VAL A 117 0.21 9.78 1.78
CA VAL A 117 -0.56 10.83 2.45
C VAL A 117 -0.96 11.87 1.39
N GLY A 118 -2.27 12.06 1.20
CA GLY A 118 -2.77 13.01 0.23
C GLY A 118 -4.24 13.30 0.50
N TYR A 119 -4.54 14.50 1.01
CA TYR A 119 -5.90 14.97 1.21
C TYR A 119 -5.91 16.50 1.32
N ASN A 120 -7.02 17.10 0.89
CA ASN A 120 -7.31 18.50 1.11
C ASN A 120 -8.84 18.69 1.12
N TYR A 121 -9.40 18.98 2.30
CA TYR A 121 -10.83 19.20 2.45
C TYR A 121 -11.12 20.16 3.60
N SER A 122 -12.30 20.76 3.60
CA SER A 122 -12.73 21.70 4.63
C SER A 122 -14.10 21.32 5.16
N VAL A 123 -14.28 21.47 6.47
CA VAL A 123 -15.55 21.25 7.17
C VAL A 123 -15.96 22.55 7.85
N SER A 124 -17.15 23.06 7.53
CA SER A 124 -17.74 24.21 8.22
C SER A 124 -18.69 23.71 9.32
N GLN A 125 -18.54 24.27 10.51
CA GLN A 125 -19.36 23.95 11.67
C GLN A 125 -19.94 25.24 12.25
N ASN A 126 -21.27 25.29 12.41
CA ASN A 126 -21.92 26.37 13.15
C ASN A 126 -21.64 26.19 14.64
N LEU A 127 -21.18 27.23 15.31
CA LEU A 127 -20.86 27.25 16.74
C LEU A 127 -22.03 27.83 17.58
N ASP A 128 -22.97 28.48 16.92
CA ASP A 128 -24.18 29.01 17.54
C ASP A 128 -25.45 28.52 16.85
N ALA A 129 -26.60 28.63 17.53
CA ALA A 129 -27.90 28.20 17.00
C ALA A 129 -28.38 29.09 15.83
N THR A 130 -27.87 30.32 15.71
CA THR A 130 -28.26 31.29 14.67
C THR A 130 -27.41 31.18 13.41
N GLY A 131 -26.28 30.44 13.46
CA GLY A 131 -25.34 30.32 12.35
C GLY A 131 -24.50 31.60 12.08
N SER A 132 -24.56 32.58 12.97
CA SER A 132 -23.79 33.83 12.89
C SER A 132 -22.31 33.61 13.23
N LEU A 133 -22.03 32.63 14.09
CA LEU A 133 -20.70 32.19 14.47
C LEU A 133 -20.39 30.80 13.88
N SER A 134 -19.44 30.72 13.00
CA SER A 134 -18.99 29.45 12.40
C SER A 134 -17.49 29.30 12.44
N ALA A 135 -17.04 28.05 12.51
CA ALA A 135 -15.66 27.65 12.34
C ALA A 135 -15.50 26.92 11.00
N LEU A 136 -14.46 27.26 10.27
CA LEU A 136 -13.99 26.55 9.09
C LEU A 136 -12.72 25.81 9.46
N ASN A 137 -12.80 24.48 9.46
CA ASN A 137 -11.67 23.59 9.70
C ASN A 137 -11.18 23.08 8.36
N THR A 138 -9.95 23.44 7.98
CA THR A 138 -9.29 22.97 6.76
C THR A 138 -8.24 21.94 7.11
N TYR A 139 -8.36 20.77 6.50
CA TYR A 139 -7.48 19.63 6.66
C TYR A 139 -6.71 19.40 5.39
N SER A 140 -5.39 19.39 5.46
CA SER A 140 -4.52 19.09 4.33
C SER A 140 -3.36 18.19 4.76
N GLY A 141 -2.91 17.34 3.84
CA GLY A 141 -1.77 16.48 4.08
C GLY A 141 -1.12 16.05 2.79
N THR A 142 0.21 15.92 2.83
CA THR A 142 1.04 15.47 1.71
C THR A 142 2.18 14.61 2.20
N GLY A 143 2.70 13.75 1.31
CA GLY A 143 3.87 12.91 1.57
C GLY A 143 3.56 11.42 1.53
N GLY A 144 4.35 10.64 2.26
CA GLY A 144 4.28 9.20 2.32
C GLY A 144 5.66 8.57 2.47
N LEU A 145 5.68 7.26 2.63
CA LEU A 145 6.90 6.47 2.77
C LEU A 145 7.13 5.62 1.53
N HIS A 146 8.37 5.54 1.09
CA HIS A 146 8.81 4.74 -0.04
C HIS A 146 9.78 3.65 0.44
N LEU A 147 9.88 2.59 -0.32
CA LEU A 147 10.74 1.44 -0.06
C LEU A 147 11.54 1.10 -1.30
N VAL A 148 12.87 1.05 -1.19
CA VAL A 148 13.73 0.35 -2.13
C VAL A 148 14.19 -0.94 -1.47
N TYR A 149 14.20 -2.04 -2.22
CA TYR A 149 14.62 -3.33 -1.66
C TYR A 149 15.57 -4.07 -2.59
N LEU A 150 16.37 -4.93 -1.98
CA LEU A 150 17.16 -5.97 -2.62
C LEU A 150 16.82 -7.29 -1.91
N GLY A 151 16.51 -8.31 -2.69
CA GLY A 151 16.13 -9.61 -2.16
C GLY A 151 16.72 -10.78 -2.91
N ALA A 152 16.76 -11.92 -2.24
CA ALA A 152 17.18 -13.19 -2.81
C ALA A 152 16.24 -14.32 -2.36
N GLY A 153 16.01 -15.27 -3.26
CA GLY A 153 15.25 -16.49 -3.00
C GLY A 153 16.03 -17.71 -3.48
N TRP A 154 16.11 -18.72 -2.62
CA TRP A 154 16.89 -19.91 -2.85
C TRP A 154 16.06 -21.19 -2.57
N GLU A 155 16.19 -22.17 -3.46
CA GLU A 155 15.63 -23.50 -3.31
C GLU A 155 16.74 -24.49 -2.90
N PRO A 156 17.00 -24.64 -1.57
CA PRO A 156 18.04 -25.56 -1.09
C PRO A 156 17.73 -27.05 -1.35
N VAL A 157 16.45 -27.39 -1.29
CA VAL A 157 15.94 -28.73 -1.54
C VAL A 157 14.75 -28.62 -2.49
N LYS A 158 14.63 -29.54 -3.41
CA LYS A 158 13.56 -29.54 -4.41
C LYS A 158 12.18 -29.35 -3.78
N GLY A 159 11.48 -28.32 -4.23
CA GLY A 159 10.16 -27.96 -3.77
C GLY A 159 10.14 -27.08 -2.51
N PHE A 160 11.25 -26.90 -1.80
CA PHE A 160 11.33 -26.01 -0.65
C PHE A 160 12.20 -24.80 -0.94
N SER A 161 11.64 -23.64 -0.88
CA SER A 161 12.30 -22.35 -1.16
C SER A 161 12.21 -21.44 0.05
N ILE A 162 13.28 -20.70 0.29
CA ILE A 162 13.38 -19.64 1.30
C ILE A 162 13.89 -18.36 0.65
N GLY A 163 13.55 -17.21 1.22
CA GLY A 163 14.03 -15.94 0.70
C GLY A 163 13.94 -14.83 1.72
N ALA A 164 14.65 -13.74 1.41
CA ALA A 164 14.62 -12.53 2.21
C ALA A 164 14.74 -11.28 1.32
N ASN A 165 14.08 -10.21 1.74
CA ASN A 165 14.26 -8.86 1.23
C ASN A 165 14.85 -7.98 2.33
N VAL A 166 15.87 -7.21 1.99
CA VAL A 166 16.39 -6.11 2.80
C VAL A 166 16.01 -4.82 2.10
N GLY A 167 15.26 -3.99 2.78
CA GLY A 167 14.75 -2.74 2.24
C GLY A 167 15.27 -1.53 3.00
N TYR A 168 15.41 -0.41 2.29
CA TYR A 168 15.58 0.92 2.84
C TYR A 168 14.29 1.70 2.65
N MET A 169 13.71 2.15 3.77
CA MET A 169 12.48 2.93 3.83
C MET A 169 12.82 4.39 4.08
N TRP A 170 12.25 5.29 3.27
CA TRP A 170 12.43 6.73 3.47
C TRP A 170 11.17 7.48 3.09
N GLY A 171 11.05 8.70 3.59
CA GLY A 171 9.98 9.61 3.24
C GLY A 171 9.62 10.53 4.39
N ASN A 172 8.69 11.41 4.12
CA ASN A 172 8.14 12.32 5.10
C ASN A 172 6.64 12.47 4.92
N TYR A 173 5.97 12.96 5.94
CA TYR A 173 4.63 13.50 5.79
C TYR A 173 4.51 14.83 6.50
N THR A 174 3.66 15.69 5.95
CA THR A 174 3.18 16.92 6.58
C THR A 174 1.67 16.88 6.59
N ARG A 175 1.07 17.12 7.75
CA ARG A 175 -0.37 17.21 7.95
C ARG A 175 -0.68 18.52 8.65
N THR A 176 -1.62 19.28 8.11
CA THR A 176 -1.97 20.59 8.63
C THR A 176 -3.47 20.66 8.88
N VAL A 177 -3.84 21.16 10.04
CA VAL A 177 -5.23 21.48 10.39
C VAL A 177 -5.28 22.97 10.70
N VAL A 178 -6.04 23.72 9.91
CA VAL A 178 -6.25 25.17 10.12
C VAL A 178 -7.68 25.39 10.57
N ASN A 179 -7.83 26.00 11.74
CA ASN A 179 -9.10 26.42 12.28
C ASN A 179 -9.24 27.93 12.10
N SER A 180 -10.23 28.37 11.33
CA SER A 180 -10.57 29.77 11.10
C SER A 180 -12.00 30.04 11.58
N TYR A 181 -12.25 31.24 12.10
CA TYR A 181 -13.54 31.61 12.64
C TYR A 181 -14.12 32.81 11.90
N THR A 182 -15.45 32.90 11.82
CA THR A 182 -16.14 34.10 11.28
C THR A 182 -16.03 35.29 12.21
N ASN A 183 -15.74 35.06 13.49
CA ASN A 183 -15.48 36.12 14.45
C ASN A 183 -14.05 36.67 14.28
N SER A 184 -13.92 37.91 13.91
CA SER A 184 -12.62 38.59 13.70
C SER A 184 -11.80 38.79 14.98
N TYR A 185 -12.39 38.60 16.18
CA TYR A 185 -11.69 38.64 17.45
C TYR A 185 -11.11 37.28 17.84
N ALA A 186 -11.54 36.18 17.21
CA ALA A 186 -10.98 34.88 17.48
C ALA A 186 -9.66 34.68 16.71
N ASN A 187 -8.65 34.16 17.40
CA ASN A 187 -7.39 33.78 16.78
C ASN A 187 -7.59 32.59 15.84
N SER A 188 -6.96 32.62 14.68
CA SER A 188 -6.84 31.42 13.85
C SER A 188 -5.79 30.47 14.45
N LEU A 189 -6.04 29.16 14.34
CA LEU A 189 -5.15 28.14 14.89
C LEU A 189 -4.68 27.20 13.78
N SER A 190 -3.38 27.07 13.61
CA SER A 190 -2.77 26.10 12.69
C SER A 190 -2.01 25.05 13.48
N LYS A 191 -2.33 23.77 13.26
CA LYS A 191 -1.61 22.60 13.79
C LYS A 191 -0.92 21.89 12.66
N ARG A 192 0.41 21.81 12.71
CA ARG A 192 1.24 21.19 11.69
C ARG A 192 1.98 19.99 12.28
N TYR A 193 1.64 18.80 11.81
CA TYR A 193 2.29 17.55 12.17
C TYR A 193 3.28 17.15 11.09
N THR A 194 4.52 16.87 11.46
CA THR A 194 5.59 16.45 10.54
C THR A 194 6.31 15.24 11.09
N ALA A 195 6.76 14.37 10.18
CA ALA A 195 7.75 13.33 10.52
C ALA A 195 8.59 13.01 9.28
N GLU A 196 9.86 12.68 9.50
CA GLU A 196 10.78 12.24 8.45
C GLU A 196 11.36 10.89 8.84
N VAL A 197 11.11 9.86 8.04
CA VAL A 197 11.55 8.49 8.31
C VAL A 197 12.71 8.13 7.40
N ARG A 198 13.75 7.51 7.98
CA ARG A 198 14.87 6.89 7.29
C ARG A 198 15.27 5.66 8.08
N ASN A 199 14.84 4.48 7.61
CA ASN A 199 15.06 3.24 8.35
C ASN A 199 15.10 2.04 7.41
N TYR A 200 15.31 0.85 7.94
CA TYR A 200 15.31 -0.40 7.19
C TYR A 200 13.94 -1.10 7.27
N LYS A 201 13.74 -2.09 6.39
CA LYS A 201 12.64 -3.05 6.44
C LYS A 201 13.16 -4.42 6.06
N LEU A 202 12.78 -5.44 6.82
CA LEU A 202 13.17 -6.82 6.58
C LEU A 202 11.94 -7.69 6.37
N ASP A 203 11.93 -8.42 5.25
CA ASP A 203 10.89 -9.38 4.92
C ASP A 203 11.52 -10.75 4.65
N PHE A 204 10.91 -11.79 5.19
CA PHE A 204 11.31 -13.19 5.02
C PHE A 204 10.18 -13.97 4.39
N GLY A 205 10.51 -14.96 3.60
CA GLY A 205 9.54 -15.83 2.97
C GLY A 205 10.00 -17.28 2.90
N ALA A 206 9.03 -18.18 2.92
CA ALA A 206 9.24 -19.58 2.63
C ALA A 206 8.08 -20.09 1.77
N GLN A 207 8.39 -21.02 0.87
CA GLN A 207 7.41 -21.74 0.06
C GLN A 207 7.75 -23.23 0.01
N TYR A 208 6.71 -24.07 0.05
CA TYR A 208 6.84 -25.48 -0.18
C TYR A 208 5.86 -25.92 -1.26
N THR A 209 6.41 -26.45 -2.35
CA THR A 209 5.67 -26.91 -3.52
C THR A 209 5.73 -28.44 -3.57
N THR A 210 4.58 -29.09 -3.62
CA THR A 210 4.45 -30.54 -3.75
C THR A 210 3.51 -30.92 -4.87
N ARG A 211 3.85 -31.96 -5.61
CA ARG A 211 2.96 -32.54 -6.63
C ARG A 211 2.04 -33.55 -5.98
N LEU A 212 0.75 -33.28 -6.03
CA LEU A 212 -0.30 -34.20 -5.55
C LEU A 212 -0.48 -35.35 -6.54
N ASN A 213 -0.39 -35.04 -7.84
CA ASN A 213 -0.42 -36.01 -8.93
C ASN A 213 0.29 -35.45 -10.17
N LYS A 214 0.13 -36.11 -11.33
CA LYS A 214 0.77 -35.68 -12.60
C LYS A 214 0.29 -34.31 -13.12
N LYS A 215 -0.89 -33.85 -12.70
CA LYS A 215 -1.54 -32.62 -13.18
C LYS A 215 -1.73 -31.58 -12.08
N ASP A 216 -1.64 -31.98 -10.80
CA ASP A 216 -2.00 -31.14 -9.67
C ASP A 216 -0.78 -30.87 -8.82
N GLU A 217 -0.59 -29.60 -8.52
CA GLU A 217 0.47 -29.10 -7.67
C GLU A 217 -0.11 -28.19 -6.59
N LEU A 218 0.37 -28.30 -5.37
CA LEU A 218 0.01 -27.46 -4.26
C LEU A 218 1.27 -26.75 -3.75
N THR A 219 1.20 -25.44 -3.67
CA THR A 219 2.24 -24.61 -3.04
C THR A 219 1.67 -23.95 -1.80
N VAL A 220 2.34 -24.11 -0.68
CA VAL A 220 2.06 -23.39 0.56
C VAL A 220 3.15 -22.37 0.79
N GLY A 221 2.76 -21.14 1.14
CA GLY A 221 3.69 -20.04 1.36
C GLY A 221 3.46 -19.37 2.71
N VAL A 222 4.54 -18.95 3.34
CA VAL A 222 4.54 -18.17 4.58
C VAL A 222 5.47 -16.99 4.41
N THR A 223 5.08 -15.85 5.00
CA THR A 223 5.90 -14.63 5.02
C THR A 223 5.93 -14.04 6.41
N TYR A 224 7.02 -13.37 6.75
CA TYR A 224 7.17 -12.61 7.97
C TYR A 224 7.90 -11.31 7.69
N SER A 225 7.30 -10.18 8.12
CA SER A 225 7.95 -8.87 8.10
C SER A 225 8.24 -8.42 9.52
N LEU A 226 9.46 -7.97 9.77
CA LEU A 226 9.92 -7.52 11.07
C LEU A 226 9.31 -6.16 11.41
N GLY A 227 8.55 -6.10 12.51
CA GLY A 227 8.06 -4.85 13.10
C GLY A 227 9.13 -4.26 14.02
N HIS A 228 9.32 -2.95 13.96
CA HIS A 228 10.28 -2.24 14.81
C HIS A 228 10.04 -0.73 14.75
N ASP A 229 10.74 0.01 15.64
CA ASP A 229 10.74 1.46 15.63
C ASP A 229 11.47 1.98 14.38
N ILE A 230 10.79 2.84 13.61
CA ILE A 230 11.34 3.46 12.41
C ILE A 230 11.84 4.90 12.65
N GLY A 231 11.81 5.38 13.90
CA GLY A 231 12.19 6.74 14.26
C GLY A 231 11.19 7.77 13.79
N GLY A 232 11.61 8.68 12.92
CA GLY A 232 10.74 9.65 12.26
C GLY A 232 10.61 10.97 13.01
N ASN A 233 11.02 11.05 14.28
CA ASN A 233 10.99 12.26 15.11
C ASN A 233 9.72 13.10 14.89
N PRO A 234 8.53 12.54 15.17
CA PRO A 234 7.27 13.23 14.92
C PRO A 234 7.20 14.52 15.75
N MET A 235 6.90 15.61 15.05
CA MET A 235 6.78 16.94 15.63
C MET A 235 5.39 17.50 15.40
N LEU A 236 4.92 18.32 16.34
CA LEU A 236 3.72 19.13 16.22
C LEU A 236 4.09 20.59 16.50
N GLU A 237 3.78 21.43 15.53
CA GLU A 237 3.86 22.90 15.67
C GLU A 237 2.43 23.45 15.69
N ILE A 238 2.14 24.28 16.71
CA ILE A 238 0.86 24.95 16.86
C ILE A 238 1.12 26.44 16.76
N VAL A 239 0.52 27.10 15.78
CA VAL A 239 0.61 28.54 15.56
C VAL A 239 -0.76 29.17 15.80
N SER A 240 -0.84 30.05 16.81
CA SER A 240 -2.02 30.88 17.08
C SER A 240 -1.78 32.27 16.54
N THR A 241 -2.55 32.67 15.52
CA THR A 241 -2.42 33.99 14.90
C THR A 241 -3.57 34.88 15.31
N ASN A 242 -3.27 36.03 15.87
CA ASN A 242 -4.27 37.05 16.18
C ASN A 242 -4.83 37.62 14.89
N SER A 243 -6.13 37.49 14.69
CA SER A 243 -6.78 37.83 13.44
C SER A 243 -6.85 39.35 13.17
N GLN A 244 -6.66 40.19 14.21
CA GLN A 244 -6.68 41.65 14.08
C GLN A 244 -5.27 42.25 13.89
N THR A 245 -4.30 41.76 14.64
CA THR A 245 -2.95 42.32 14.65
C THR A 245 -1.98 41.58 13.74
N GLY A 246 -2.31 40.34 13.34
CA GLY A 246 -1.42 39.42 12.60
C GLY A 246 -0.27 38.86 13.43
N VAL A 247 -0.21 39.15 14.73
CA VAL A 247 0.83 38.61 15.61
C VAL A 247 0.59 37.11 15.82
N ALA A 248 1.62 36.32 15.63
CA ALA A 248 1.59 34.86 15.81
C ALA A 248 2.36 34.44 17.07
N ASP A 249 1.78 33.51 17.81
CA ASP A 249 2.41 32.80 18.90
C ASP A 249 2.56 31.34 18.50
N THR A 250 3.75 30.75 18.76
CA THR A 250 4.11 29.41 18.27
C THR A 250 4.54 28.51 19.43
N ALA A 251 3.92 27.34 19.53
CA ALA A 251 4.28 26.26 20.43
C ALA A 251 4.73 25.04 19.62
N SER A 252 5.87 24.45 19.99
CA SER A 252 6.42 23.25 19.33
C SER A 252 6.47 22.07 20.31
N TYR A 253 6.13 20.89 19.82
CA TYR A 253 6.11 19.65 20.57
C TYR A 253 6.86 18.53 19.82
N PRO A 254 7.58 17.61 20.51
CA PRO A 254 7.74 17.57 21.97
C PRO A 254 8.47 18.81 22.48
N SER A 255 8.11 19.21 23.71
CA SER A 255 8.76 20.37 24.36
C SER A 255 10.23 20.09 24.65
N ALA A 256 11.04 21.14 24.79
CA ALA A 256 12.47 21.02 25.10
C ALA A 256 12.69 20.16 26.34
N GLY A 257 13.56 19.15 26.26
CA GLY A 257 13.85 18.21 27.35
C GLY A 257 12.95 16.96 27.41
N GLN A 258 11.95 16.84 26.54
CA GLN A 258 11.18 15.59 26.37
C GLN A 258 11.93 14.60 25.47
N GLU A 259 11.70 13.30 25.69
CA GLU A 259 12.26 12.25 24.83
C GLU A 259 11.72 12.34 23.40
N ASN A 260 12.57 12.06 22.43
CA ASN A 260 12.18 11.97 21.03
C ASN A 260 11.19 10.81 20.84
N MET A 261 9.99 11.12 20.39
CA MET A 261 9.00 10.13 20.02
C MET A 261 9.45 9.38 18.77
N LYS A 262 9.03 8.13 18.66
CA LYS A 262 9.35 7.27 17.51
C LYS A 262 8.09 6.72 16.90
N LEU A 263 8.05 6.71 15.57
CA LEU A 263 7.08 5.95 14.82
C LEU A 263 7.54 4.50 14.72
N ALA A 264 6.62 3.57 14.53
CA ALA A 264 6.92 2.15 14.39
C ALA A 264 6.08 1.52 13.27
N ILE A 265 6.58 0.40 12.73
CA ILE A 265 5.86 -0.47 11.83
C ILE A 265 5.54 -1.81 12.55
N PRO A 266 4.39 -2.44 12.25
CA PRO A 266 3.98 -3.66 12.92
C PRO A 266 4.74 -4.88 12.41
N HIS A 267 4.84 -5.92 13.24
CA HIS A 267 5.10 -7.27 12.76
C HIS A 267 3.96 -7.71 11.84
N SER A 268 4.32 -8.33 10.72
CA SER A 268 3.33 -8.89 9.79
C SER A 268 3.63 -10.36 9.53
N ILE A 269 2.60 -11.18 9.59
CA ILE A 269 2.66 -12.61 9.32
C ILE A 269 1.66 -12.92 8.22
N GLY A 270 2.12 -13.54 7.15
CA GLY A 270 1.30 -14.00 6.05
C GLY A 270 1.39 -15.50 5.89
N ALA A 271 0.28 -16.15 5.57
CA ALA A 271 0.22 -17.55 5.19
C ALA A 271 -0.80 -17.74 4.08
N GLY A 272 -0.49 -18.59 3.12
CA GLY A 272 -1.39 -18.85 2.02
C GLY A 272 -1.03 -20.12 1.27
N PHE A 273 -1.91 -20.50 0.36
CA PHE A 273 -1.67 -21.61 -0.54
C PHE A 273 -2.14 -21.30 -1.95
N MET A 274 -1.58 -22.01 -2.91
CA MET A 274 -2.01 -22.02 -4.29
C MET A 274 -2.10 -23.46 -4.79
N TYR A 275 -3.28 -23.82 -5.27
CA TYR A 275 -3.54 -25.06 -6.00
C TYR A 275 -3.46 -24.77 -7.49
N ASN A 276 -2.64 -25.54 -8.21
CA ASN A 276 -2.42 -25.43 -9.64
C ASN A 276 -2.84 -26.73 -10.33
N HIS A 277 -3.85 -26.65 -11.21
CA HIS A 277 -4.30 -27.74 -12.03
C HIS A 277 -3.79 -27.61 -13.46
N ASN A 278 -2.78 -28.39 -13.81
CA ASN A 278 -2.23 -28.52 -15.16
C ASN A 278 -1.80 -27.19 -15.81
N ASN A 279 -1.37 -26.20 -15.02
CA ASN A 279 -1.07 -24.80 -15.42
C ASN A 279 -2.24 -24.08 -16.09
N LYS A 280 -3.44 -24.65 -16.07
CA LYS A 280 -4.65 -24.06 -16.67
C LYS A 280 -5.51 -23.32 -15.67
N LEU A 281 -5.60 -23.84 -14.46
CA LEU A 281 -6.37 -23.25 -13.38
C LEU A 281 -5.51 -23.17 -12.14
N LYS A 282 -5.37 -21.97 -11.57
CA LYS A 282 -4.75 -21.74 -10.28
C LYS A 282 -5.78 -21.10 -9.37
N ILE A 283 -5.93 -21.61 -8.17
CA ILE A 283 -6.80 -21.09 -7.12
C ILE A 283 -5.96 -20.96 -5.85
N GLY A 284 -6.04 -19.83 -5.19
CA GLY A 284 -5.29 -19.60 -3.96
C GLY A 284 -6.07 -18.80 -2.93
N PHE A 285 -5.63 -18.94 -1.71
CA PHE A 285 -6.12 -18.21 -0.57
C PHE A 285 -4.95 -17.73 0.28
N ASP A 286 -5.02 -16.46 0.70
CA ASP A 286 -4.03 -15.83 1.57
C ASP A 286 -4.70 -15.24 2.80
N TYR A 287 -4.03 -15.37 3.94
CA TYR A 287 -4.32 -14.68 5.18
C TYR A 287 -3.10 -13.87 5.62
N ASN A 288 -3.31 -12.60 5.96
CA ASN A 288 -2.28 -11.72 6.51
C ASN A 288 -2.74 -11.11 7.83
N LEU A 289 -1.88 -11.18 8.83
CA LEU A 289 -2.03 -10.54 10.13
C LEU A 289 -0.95 -9.48 10.31
N GLN A 290 -1.32 -8.24 10.53
CA GLN A 290 -0.43 -7.16 10.94
C GLN A 290 -0.76 -6.73 12.37
N LYS A 291 0.24 -6.81 13.25
CA LYS A 291 0.12 -6.55 14.70
C LYS A 291 0.14 -5.05 15.02
N TRP A 292 -0.79 -4.29 14.42
CA TRP A 292 -0.90 -2.86 14.66
C TRP A 292 -1.26 -2.49 16.08
N ALA A 293 -1.95 -3.35 16.83
CA ALA A 293 -2.29 -3.10 18.24
C ALA A 293 -1.06 -2.94 19.14
N SER A 294 0.12 -3.40 18.71
CA SER A 294 1.37 -3.22 19.43
C SER A 294 2.14 -1.95 19.04
N VAL A 295 1.58 -1.13 18.14
CA VAL A 295 2.20 0.09 17.62
C VAL A 295 1.59 1.30 18.29
N SER A 296 2.41 2.10 18.95
CA SER A 296 2.01 3.39 19.51
C SER A 296 2.10 4.49 18.45
N PHE A 297 1.26 5.52 18.57
CA PHE A 297 1.27 6.66 17.66
C PHE A 297 1.12 7.98 18.40
N PRO A 298 1.84 9.05 18.02
CA PRO A 298 1.76 10.34 18.69
C PRO A 298 0.41 11.01 18.51
N VAL A 299 -0.18 11.48 19.60
CA VAL A 299 -1.50 12.13 19.65
C VAL A 299 -1.42 13.42 20.47
N TYR A 300 -2.06 14.46 19.97
CA TYR A 300 -2.22 15.72 20.68
C TYR A 300 -3.48 15.71 21.56
N LYS A 301 -3.32 16.07 22.85
CA LYS A 301 -4.40 16.21 23.85
C LYS A 301 -4.48 17.68 24.25
N ALA A 302 -5.55 18.36 23.82
CA ALA A 302 -5.71 19.81 24.06
C ALA A 302 -5.91 20.17 25.53
N ASP A 303 -6.52 19.27 26.32
CA ASP A 303 -6.88 19.53 27.72
C ASP A 303 -5.76 19.12 28.70
N ALA A 304 -4.63 18.62 28.19
CA ALA A 304 -3.51 18.22 29.02
C ALA A 304 -2.54 19.39 29.30
N LYS A 305 -1.74 19.28 30.37
CA LYS A 305 -0.64 20.21 30.60
C LYS A 305 0.33 20.19 29.41
N PRO A 306 1.06 21.29 29.12
CA PRO A 306 1.93 21.37 27.94
C PRO A 306 2.88 20.20 27.78
N GLU A 307 3.46 19.70 28.87
CA GLU A 307 4.39 18.55 28.86
C GLU A 307 3.70 17.21 28.56
N GLN A 308 2.37 17.14 28.67
CA GLN A 308 1.55 15.95 28.43
C GLN A 308 0.61 16.12 27.23
N SER A 309 0.71 17.24 26.51
CA SER A 309 -0.18 17.56 25.40
C SER A 309 0.12 16.75 24.15
N TYR A 310 1.38 16.37 23.91
CA TYR A 310 1.76 15.53 22.77
C TYR A 310 2.49 14.29 23.29
N VAL A 311 1.83 13.14 23.21
CA VAL A 311 2.27 11.88 23.83
C VAL A 311 2.00 10.69 22.95
N MET A 312 2.76 9.61 23.15
CA MET A 312 2.50 8.33 22.49
C MET A 312 1.21 7.70 23.04
N ASN A 313 0.37 7.23 22.16
CA ASN A 313 -0.89 6.54 22.46
C ASN A 313 -0.81 5.09 21.98
N ASP A 314 -0.91 4.13 22.89
CA ASP A 314 -0.84 2.70 22.63
C ASP A 314 -2.17 2.13 22.08
N ASN A 315 -3.25 2.91 22.18
CA ASN A 315 -4.58 2.50 21.70
C ASN A 315 -4.96 3.16 20.35
N ALA A 316 -3.96 3.60 19.57
CA ALA A 316 -4.21 4.25 18.29
C ALA A 316 -4.71 3.27 17.22
N PHE A 317 -4.38 1.99 17.35
CA PHE A 317 -4.62 0.97 16.34
C PHE A 317 -5.16 -0.33 16.93
N LYS A 318 -5.70 -1.19 16.03
CA LYS A 318 -6.09 -2.58 16.24
C LYS A 318 -5.35 -3.49 15.27
N ASP A 319 -5.28 -4.77 15.56
CA ASP A 319 -4.69 -5.74 14.63
C ASP A 319 -5.46 -5.76 13.31
N ARG A 320 -4.73 -5.74 12.20
CA ARG A 320 -5.27 -5.78 10.84
C ARG A 320 -5.22 -7.19 10.30
N HIS A 321 -6.37 -7.71 9.92
CA HIS A 321 -6.51 -9.01 9.27
C HIS A 321 -6.94 -8.79 7.81
N LYS A 322 -6.24 -9.38 6.86
CA LYS A 322 -6.60 -9.39 5.44
C LYS A 322 -6.78 -10.83 4.99
N PHE A 323 -7.91 -11.12 4.37
CA PHE A 323 -8.24 -12.39 3.72
C PHE A 323 -8.35 -12.14 2.24
N THR A 324 -7.69 -12.96 1.42
CA THR A 324 -7.72 -12.83 -0.05
C THR A 324 -7.98 -14.19 -0.67
N LEU A 325 -8.93 -14.26 -1.58
CA LEU A 325 -9.20 -15.41 -2.43
C LEU A 325 -9.03 -14.98 -3.88
N GLY A 326 -8.28 -15.75 -4.66
CA GLY A 326 -8.04 -15.40 -6.05
C GLY A 326 -7.89 -16.63 -6.95
N THR A 327 -8.06 -16.41 -8.24
CA THR A 327 -7.95 -17.44 -9.28
C THR A 327 -7.31 -16.88 -10.53
N GLU A 328 -6.55 -17.73 -11.22
CA GLU A 328 -6.02 -17.49 -12.57
C GLU A 328 -6.41 -18.66 -13.47
N ILE A 329 -6.92 -18.35 -14.66
CA ILE A 329 -7.26 -19.32 -15.69
C ILE A 329 -6.48 -18.98 -16.96
N CYS A 330 -5.67 -19.91 -17.46
CA CYS A 330 -5.02 -19.84 -18.75
C CYS A 330 -5.41 -21.08 -19.56
N PRO A 331 -6.30 -20.98 -20.56
CA PRO A 331 -6.80 -22.15 -21.26
C PRO A 331 -5.68 -22.97 -21.90
N GLU A 332 -4.71 -22.32 -22.55
CA GLU A 332 -3.61 -23.00 -23.23
C GLU A 332 -2.48 -22.00 -23.53
N GLU A 333 -1.39 -22.05 -22.74
CA GLU A 333 -0.32 -21.05 -22.80
C GLU A 333 0.44 -21.02 -24.13
N ASP A 334 0.60 -22.18 -24.79
CA ASP A 334 1.32 -22.33 -26.06
C ASP A 334 0.38 -22.39 -27.29
N SER A 335 -0.90 -22.01 -27.15
CA SER A 335 -1.88 -22.05 -28.22
C SER A 335 -1.54 -21.05 -29.34
N ARG A 336 -1.87 -21.42 -30.59
CA ARG A 336 -1.84 -20.46 -31.71
C ARG A 336 -2.92 -19.37 -31.58
N SER A 337 -4.01 -19.65 -30.88
CA SER A 337 -5.08 -18.69 -30.63
C SER A 337 -4.68 -17.70 -29.55
N PHE A 338 -4.72 -16.40 -29.85
CA PHE A 338 -4.40 -15.33 -28.93
C PHE A 338 -5.24 -15.37 -27.64
N ILE A 339 -6.57 -15.57 -27.77
CA ILE A 339 -7.54 -15.59 -26.66
C ILE A 339 -7.22 -16.73 -25.68
N LYS A 340 -6.76 -17.88 -26.16
CA LYS A 340 -6.42 -19.03 -25.30
C LYS A 340 -5.15 -18.83 -24.50
N ARG A 341 -4.25 -17.91 -24.93
CA ARG A 341 -3.00 -17.58 -24.23
C ARG A 341 -3.16 -16.51 -23.15
N ILE A 342 -4.29 -15.79 -23.17
CA ILE A 342 -4.57 -14.78 -22.16
C ILE A 342 -4.76 -15.46 -20.80
N LYS A 343 -4.11 -14.94 -19.77
CA LYS A 343 -4.33 -15.30 -18.38
C LYS A 343 -5.48 -14.45 -17.82
N TYR A 344 -6.60 -15.09 -17.50
CA TYR A 344 -7.77 -14.46 -16.89
C TYR A 344 -7.67 -14.57 -15.39
N ARG A 345 -7.81 -13.47 -14.68
CA ARG A 345 -7.63 -13.41 -13.23
C ARG A 345 -8.82 -12.78 -12.57
N ALA A 346 -9.17 -13.28 -11.39
CA ALA A 346 -10.17 -12.67 -10.53
C ALA A 346 -9.80 -12.86 -9.07
N GLY A 347 -10.21 -11.93 -8.21
CA GLY A 347 -9.96 -12.03 -6.79
C GLY A 347 -10.88 -11.15 -5.97
N VAL A 348 -11.03 -11.52 -4.70
CA VAL A 348 -11.77 -10.78 -3.69
C VAL A 348 -10.95 -10.72 -2.41
N SER A 349 -11.05 -9.63 -1.66
CA SER A 349 -10.45 -9.56 -0.33
C SER A 349 -11.31 -8.78 0.67
N TYR A 350 -11.14 -9.13 1.93
CA TYR A 350 -11.73 -8.45 3.06
C TYR A 350 -10.66 -8.09 4.08
N VAL A 351 -10.69 -6.83 4.55
CA VAL A 351 -9.75 -6.31 5.54
C VAL A 351 -10.52 -5.76 6.73
N THR A 352 -10.12 -6.18 7.94
CA THR A 352 -10.70 -5.67 9.20
C THR A 352 -10.22 -4.26 9.50
N PRO A 353 -11.01 -3.45 10.22
CA PRO A 353 -10.59 -2.14 10.70
C PRO A 353 -9.34 -2.24 11.58
N TYR A 354 -8.31 -1.47 11.28
CA TYR A 354 -7.11 -1.38 12.12
C TYR A 354 -6.91 0.02 12.72
N LEU A 355 -7.52 1.03 12.15
CA LEU A 355 -7.50 2.40 12.68
C LEU A 355 -8.59 2.58 13.73
N ASN A 356 -8.33 3.36 14.77
CA ASN A 356 -9.34 3.88 15.68
C ASN A 356 -9.75 5.28 15.20
N VAL A 357 -11.05 5.49 14.99
CA VAL A 357 -11.61 6.77 14.54
C VAL A 357 -12.66 7.21 15.57
N ASP A 358 -12.44 8.35 16.21
CA ASP A 358 -13.33 8.94 17.23
C ASP A 358 -13.80 7.94 18.29
N GLY A 359 -12.84 7.14 18.81
CA GLY A 359 -13.09 6.13 19.84
C GLY A 359 -13.87 4.90 19.39
N GLY A 360 -13.95 4.65 18.08
CA GLY A 360 -14.59 3.46 17.51
C GLY A 360 -13.78 2.83 16.38
N ASP A 361 -14.37 1.81 15.76
CA ASP A 361 -13.76 1.11 14.63
C ASP A 361 -13.66 2.01 13.40
N GLY A 362 -12.47 2.07 12.84
CA GLY A 362 -12.21 2.70 11.56
C GLY A 362 -12.81 1.94 10.37
N PRO A 363 -12.36 2.21 9.14
CA PRO A 363 -12.93 1.62 7.96
C PRO A 363 -12.62 0.12 7.86
N LYS A 364 -13.62 -0.66 7.50
CA LYS A 364 -13.45 -1.99 6.91
C LYS A 364 -13.36 -1.87 5.40
N GLU A 365 -12.53 -2.71 4.79
CA GLU A 365 -12.33 -2.73 3.35
C GLU A 365 -12.87 -4.01 2.76
N LEU A 366 -13.66 -3.88 1.70
CA LEU A 366 -14.04 -4.96 0.82
C LEU A 366 -13.58 -4.61 -0.58
N SER A 367 -12.87 -5.52 -1.24
CA SER A 367 -12.41 -5.27 -2.59
C SER A 367 -12.57 -6.50 -3.49
N ALA A 368 -12.73 -6.24 -4.78
CA ALA A 368 -12.80 -7.25 -5.83
C ALA A 368 -12.02 -6.77 -7.04
N SER A 369 -11.35 -7.69 -7.71
CA SER A 369 -10.59 -7.41 -8.92
C SER A 369 -10.87 -8.41 -10.02
N PHE A 370 -10.69 -7.95 -11.25
CA PHE A 370 -10.69 -8.77 -12.44
C PHE A 370 -9.59 -8.27 -13.38
N GLY A 371 -8.83 -9.19 -13.97
CA GLY A 371 -7.67 -8.79 -14.78
C GLY A 371 -7.32 -9.78 -15.88
N PHE A 372 -6.44 -9.28 -16.75
CA PHE A 372 -5.91 -10.01 -17.90
C PHE A 372 -4.39 -9.94 -17.87
N GLY A 373 -3.74 -11.08 -18.09
CA GLY A 373 -2.33 -11.15 -18.42
C GLY A 373 -2.18 -11.47 -19.91
N ILE A 374 -1.82 -10.47 -20.69
CA ILE A 374 -1.76 -10.55 -22.17
C ILE A 374 -0.29 -10.80 -22.56
N PRO A 375 0.05 -12.00 -23.06
CA PRO A 375 1.42 -12.28 -23.49
C PRO A 375 1.75 -11.50 -24.77
N ILE A 376 2.85 -10.74 -24.74
CA ILE A 376 3.45 -10.07 -25.88
C ILE A 376 4.58 -10.96 -26.38
N MET A 377 4.34 -11.68 -27.47
CA MET A 377 5.36 -12.57 -28.04
C MET A 377 6.22 -11.80 -29.03
N ASN A 378 7.54 -11.94 -28.89
CA ASN A 378 8.49 -11.50 -29.90
C ASN A 378 9.13 -12.70 -30.62
N SER A 379 9.88 -12.43 -31.70
CA SER A 379 10.53 -13.44 -32.54
C SER A 379 11.60 -14.28 -31.80
N TYR A 380 12.01 -13.87 -30.61
CA TYR A 380 13.06 -14.51 -29.79
C TYR A 380 12.53 -15.33 -28.62
N ASN A 381 11.22 -15.59 -28.58
CA ASN A 381 10.59 -16.38 -27.52
C ASN A 381 10.59 -15.74 -26.11
N SER A 382 10.85 -14.45 -25.99
CA SER A 382 10.70 -13.73 -24.73
C SER A 382 9.20 -13.48 -24.50
N ARG A 383 8.74 -13.86 -23.31
CA ARG A 383 7.31 -13.76 -22.94
C ARG A 383 7.12 -12.54 -22.05
N SER A 384 7.18 -11.36 -22.64
CA SER A 384 6.72 -10.14 -21.96
C SER A 384 5.22 -10.19 -21.77
N ILE A 385 4.72 -9.64 -20.66
CA ILE A 385 3.30 -9.72 -20.30
C ILE A 385 2.78 -8.32 -19.98
N LEU A 386 1.68 -7.94 -20.63
CA LEU A 386 0.91 -6.78 -20.26
C LEU A 386 -0.20 -7.22 -19.29
N ASN A 387 -0.13 -6.79 -18.04
CA ASN A 387 -1.12 -7.04 -17.02
C ASN A 387 -2.06 -5.83 -16.94
N ILE A 388 -3.35 -6.03 -17.17
CA ILE A 388 -4.38 -5.00 -17.03
C ILE A 388 -5.41 -5.53 -16.05
N SER A 389 -5.75 -4.78 -15.02
CA SER A 389 -6.81 -5.17 -14.10
C SER A 389 -7.68 -3.99 -13.69
N ALA A 390 -8.96 -4.28 -13.50
CA ALA A 390 -9.92 -3.40 -12.87
C ALA A 390 -10.15 -3.87 -11.43
N GLN A 391 -10.13 -2.94 -10.49
CA GLN A 391 -10.33 -3.21 -9.07
C GLN A 391 -11.39 -2.26 -8.51
N TRP A 392 -12.32 -2.80 -7.77
CA TRP A 392 -13.28 -2.06 -6.98
C TRP A 392 -12.94 -2.21 -5.50
N VAL A 393 -12.86 -1.08 -4.79
CA VAL A 393 -12.54 -1.03 -3.35
C VAL A 393 -13.61 -0.21 -2.64
N ASN A 394 -14.23 -0.78 -1.62
CA ASN A 394 -15.16 -0.11 -0.73
C ASN A 394 -14.56 -0.02 0.67
N LEU A 395 -14.30 1.21 1.12
CA LEU A 395 -13.93 1.54 2.49
C LEU A 395 -15.16 2.09 3.20
N LYS A 396 -15.65 1.36 4.20
CA LYS A 396 -16.87 1.74 4.95
C LYS A 396 -16.57 1.95 6.43
N CYS A 397 -16.85 3.16 6.91
CA CYS A 397 -16.85 3.54 8.31
C CYS A 397 -18.18 4.19 8.69
N ASN A 398 -18.68 3.91 9.90
CA ASN A 398 -19.96 4.49 10.35
C ASN A 398 -19.81 5.92 10.90
N ARG A 399 -18.60 6.32 11.27
CA ARG A 399 -18.29 7.61 11.91
C ARG A 399 -17.51 8.56 11.03
N PHE A 400 -17.21 8.16 9.81
CA PHE A 400 -16.43 8.94 8.88
C PHE A 400 -16.86 8.65 7.44
N VAL A 401 -16.19 9.20 6.47
CA VAL A 401 -16.50 9.11 5.04
C VAL A 401 -16.53 7.65 4.55
N THR A 402 -17.53 7.29 3.75
CA THR A 402 -17.51 6.04 2.97
C THR A 402 -16.89 6.31 1.62
N GLU A 403 -15.92 5.49 1.23
CA GLU A 403 -15.22 5.60 -0.05
C GLU A 403 -15.55 4.41 -0.96
N ASN A 404 -15.86 4.71 -2.22
CA ASN A 404 -15.96 3.73 -3.28
C ASN A 404 -14.97 4.10 -4.37
N THR A 405 -13.94 3.28 -4.54
CA THR A 405 -12.87 3.50 -5.52
C THR A 405 -12.97 2.47 -6.63
N PHE A 406 -12.97 2.94 -7.86
CA PHE A 406 -12.75 2.13 -9.04
C PHE A 406 -11.35 2.47 -9.58
N ARG A 407 -10.50 1.44 -9.68
CA ARG A 407 -9.10 1.57 -10.08
C ARG A 407 -8.82 0.69 -11.29
N ILE A 408 -8.07 1.22 -12.24
CA ILE A 408 -7.50 0.46 -13.35
C ILE A 408 -5.99 0.41 -13.12
N ASN A 409 -5.45 -0.79 -13.06
CA ASN A 409 -4.01 -1.02 -12.93
C ASN A 409 -3.46 -1.52 -14.25
N ILE A 410 -2.32 -1.00 -14.66
CA ILE A 410 -1.58 -1.42 -15.84
C ILE A 410 -0.17 -1.77 -15.37
N GLY A 411 0.23 -3.02 -15.57
CA GLY A 411 1.56 -3.52 -15.28
C GLY A 411 2.20 -4.06 -16.55
N LEU A 412 3.45 -3.74 -16.79
CA LEU A 412 4.19 -4.21 -17.95
C LEU A 412 5.43 -4.95 -17.49
N THR A 413 5.41 -6.26 -17.71
CA THR A 413 6.53 -7.16 -17.43
C THR A 413 7.32 -7.37 -18.71
N PHE A 414 8.51 -6.82 -18.78
CA PHE A 414 9.50 -7.13 -19.81
C PHE A 414 10.31 -8.34 -19.38
N ASN A 415 10.43 -9.32 -20.27
CA ASN A 415 11.27 -10.50 -20.06
C ASN A 415 12.21 -10.62 -21.23
N GLU A 416 13.47 -10.21 -21.02
CA GLU A 416 14.47 -10.17 -22.06
C GLU A 416 15.56 -11.23 -21.83
N ARG A 417 16.03 -11.78 -22.92
CA ARG A 417 17.12 -12.74 -22.89
C ARG A 417 18.43 -12.00 -22.60
N TRP A 418 18.93 -12.13 -21.39
CA TRP A 418 20.20 -11.57 -20.98
C TRP A 418 21.16 -12.71 -20.63
N PHE A 419 22.47 -12.47 -20.67
CA PHE A 419 23.50 -13.49 -20.41
C PHE A 419 23.59 -14.62 -21.46
N ALA A 420 22.94 -14.52 -22.60
CA ALA A 420 23.15 -15.47 -23.70
C ALA A 420 24.49 -15.21 -24.37
N LYS A 421 25.35 -16.25 -24.48
CA LYS A 421 26.58 -16.16 -25.29
C LYS A 421 26.17 -15.95 -26.74
N TRP A 422 26.65 -14.90 -27.37
CA TRP A 422 26.54 -14.72 -28.82
C TRP A 422 27.33 -15.86 -29.50
N LYS A 423 26.64 -16.72 -30.22
CA LYS A 423 27.33 -17.57 -31.18
C LYS A 423 27.63 -16.70 -32.39
N VAL A 424 28.90 -16.40 -32.60
CA VAL A 424 29.40 -15.89 -33.91
C VAL A 424 29.36 -17.09 -34.83
N GLU A 425 28.44 -17.12 -35.81
CA GLU A 425 28.49 -18.02 -36.96
C GLU A 425 29.46 -17.49 -37.99
#